data_0a29e57409a947afc8f0f7a36a629abe
#
_entry.id   0a29e57409a947afc8f0f7a36a629abe
#
_cell.length_a   1.000
_cell.length_b   1.000
_cell.length_c   1.000
_cell.angle_alpha   90.00
_cell.angle_beta   90.00
_cell.angle_gamma   90.00
#
_symmetry.space_group_name_H-M   'P 1'
#
loop_
_entity.id
_entity.type
_entity.pdbx_description
1 polymer ?
#
loop_
_entity_poly.entity_id
_entity_poly.type
_entity_poly.pdbx_seq_one_letter_code
_entity_poly.pdbx_strand_id
1 'polypeptide(L)'
;QVEMAAAFDRAGFTAIDVHMSDLLTGRVTLDQFAGLAACGGFSYGDVLGAGQGWARTILFNERLREGFVGFFQRSDTFALGVCNGCQMMSTLQDLIPGADHWPRFVRNLSEQFEARLVVAEVPNSPSLFMAGMHGSKLPVIVSHGEGRAKFAKADDLSKVSVALRY
;
A
#
# COMPACT_ATOMS: atom_id res chain seq x y z
N GLN A 1 10.64 8.56 -2.51
CA GLN A 1 9.59 9.48 -2.97
C GLN A 1 9.93 10.03 -4.36
N VAL A 2 11.12 10.58 -4.59
CA VAL A 2 11.51 11.16 -5.88
C VAL A 2 11.38 10.16 -7.03
N GLU A 3 11.81 8.91 -6.84
CA GLU A 3 11.69 7.85 -7.86
C GLU A 3 10.23 7.49 -8.16
N MET A 4 9.39 7.46 -7.13
CA MET A 4 7.96 7.22 -7.27
C MET A 4 7.29 8.38 -8.03
N ALA A 5 7.57 9.62 -7.66
CA ALA A 5 7.09 10.80 -8.38
C ALA A 5 7.49 10.77 -9.85
N ALA A 6 8.77 10.49 -10.14
CA ALA A 6 9.26 10.37 -11.51
C ALA A 6 8.60 9.23 -12.30
N ALA A 7 8.21 8.13 -11.64
CA ALA A 7 7.49 7.04 -12.29
C ALA A 7 6.08 7.47 -12.69
N PHE A 8 5.36 8.17 -11.81
CA PHE A 8 4.04 8.69 -12.10
C PHE A 8 4.07 9.81 -13.16
N ASP A 9 5.06 10.72 -13.10
CA ASP A 9 5.24 11.75 -14.14
C ASP A 9 5.46 11.13 -15.52
N ARG A 10 6.29 10.09 -15.63
CA ARG A 10 6.48 9.35 -16.88
C ARG A 10 5.21 8.65 -17.37
N ALA A 11 4.32 8.28 -16.45
CA ALA A 11 3.01 7.70 -16.77
C ALA A 11 1.96 8.77 -17.14
N GLY A 12 2.31 10.06 -17.13
CA GLY A 12 1.44 11.17 -17.53
C GLY A 12 0.64 11.78 -16.39
N PHE A 13 0.95 11.45 -15.13
CA PHE A 13 0.36 12.10 -13.97
C PHE A 13 1.17 13.31 -13.52
N THR A 14 0.51 14.27 -12.88
CA THR A 14 1.20 15.30 -12.10
C THR A 14 1.39 14.79 -10.68
N ALA A 15 2.63 14.41 -10.35
CA ALA A 15 2.97 13.91 -9.01
C ALA A 15 3.13 15.08 -8.03
N ILE A 16 2.42 15.02 -6.92
CA ILE A 16 2.48 16.01 -5.84
C ILE A 16 2.90 15.30 -4.56
N ASP A 17 4.00 15.76 -3.96
CA ASP A 17 4.46 15.24 -2.68
C ASP A 17 3.66 15.89 -1.55
N VAL A 18 2.96 15.06 -0.77
CA VAL A 18 2.09 15.50 0.32
C VAL A 18 2.59 14.92 1.64
N HIS A 19 2.95 15.79 2.56
CA HIS A 19 3.32 15.37 3.90
C HIS A 19 2.07 15.18 4.77
N MET A 20 2.10 14.20 5.69
CA MET A 20 0.96 13.95 6.58
C MET A 20 0.56 15.17 7.42
N SER A 21 1.49 16.08 7.74
CA SER A 21 1.16 17.34 8.42
C SER A 21 0.25 18.24 7.60
N ASP A 22 0.32 18.17 6.27
CA ASP A 22 -0.54 18.97 5.40
C ASP A 22 -1.98 18.47 5.43
N LEU A 23 -2.14 17.16 5.47
CA LEU A 23 -3.45 16.53 5.68
C LEU A 23 -3.98 16.79 7.10
N LEU A 24 -3.11 16.68 8.12
CA LEU A 24 -3.46 16.93 9.53
C LEU A 24 -3.91 18.36 9.77
N THR A 25 -3.27 19.34 9.13
CA THR A 25 -3.65 20.76 9.26
C THR A 25 -4.78 21.17 8.31
N GLY A 26 -5.13 20.32 7.32
CA GLY A 26 -6.13 20.63 6.30
C GLY A 26 -5.65 21.59 5.23
N ARG A 27 -4.33 21.79 5.10
CA ARG A 27 -3.74 22.56 3.98
C ARG A 27 -3.97 21.86 2.65
N VAL A 28 -4.01 20.53 2.68
CA VAL A 28 -4.29 19.67 1.53
C VAL A 28 -5.38 18.69 1.93
N THR A 29 -6.27 18.38 1.02
CA THR A 29 -7.34 17.39 1.17
C THR A 29 -7.27 16.34 0.07
N LEU A 30 -7.75 15.12 0.33
CA LEU A 30 -7.62 13.99 -0.60
C LEU A 30 -8.58 14.05 -1.79
N ASP A 31 -9.63 14.86 -1.72
CA ASP A 31 -10.60 15.07 -2.81
C ASP A 31 -9.99 15.69 -4.07
N GLN A 32 -8.85 16.36 -3.93
CA GLN A 32 -8.11 16.98 -5.04
C GLN A 32 -7.37 15.97 -5.93
N PHE A 33 -7.21 14.72 -5.48
CA PHE A 33 -6.36 13.74 -6.15
C PHE A 33 -7.17 12.60 -6.77
N ALA A 34 -6.69 12.12 -7.92
CA ALA A 34 -7.17 10.90 -8.56
C ALA A 34 -6.39 9.66 -8.11
N GLY A 35 -5.17 9.83 -7.60
CA GLY A 35 -4.31 8.72 -7.18
C GLY A 35 -3.62 8.98 -5.83
N LEU A 36 -3.45 7.91 -5.05
CA LEU A 36 -2.66 7.88 -3.82
C LEU A 36 -1.52 6.89 -3.96
N ALA A 37 -0.28 7.35 -3.85
CA ALA A 37 0.90 6.50 -3.78
C ALA A 37 1.49 6.57 -2.35
N ALA A 38 1.23 5.54 -1.56
CA ALA A 38 1.84 5.38 -0.24
C ALA A 38 3.21 4.72 -0.38
N CYS A 39 4.26 5.52 -0.26
CA CYS A 39 5.65 5.09 -0.46
C CYS A 39 6.17 4.24 0.69
N GLY A 40 7.27 3.52 0.41
CA GLY A 40 8.05 2.82 1.42
C GLY A 40 8.89 3.76 2.28
N GLY A 41 9.67 3.18 3.17
CA GLY A 41 10.52 3.86 4.15
C GLY A 41 10.07 3.62 5.58
N PHE A 42 10.81 4.13 6.55
CA PHE A 42 10.50 4.00 7.98
C PHE A 42 9.89 5.30 8.48
N SER A 43 8.57 5.45 8.31
CA SER A 43 7.81 6.61 8.81
C SER A 43 7.39 6.39 10.26
N TYR A 44 7.21 7.47 11.04
CA TYR A 44 6.66 7.42 12.40
C TYR A 44 7.43 6.49 13.37
N GLY A 45 8.71 6.28 13.13
CA GLY A 45 9.50 5.35 13.94
C GLY A 45 9.15 3.88 13.75
N ASP A 46 8.51 3.53 12.64
CA ASP A 46 8.07 2.16 12.28
C ASP A 46 9.25 1.22 11.97
N VAL A 47 10.23 1.18 12.86
CA VAL A 47 11.33 0.20 12.80
C VAL A 47 10.80 -1.20 13.09
N LEU A 48 9.84 -1.28 13.99
CA LEU A 48 9.05 -2.48 14.31
C LEU A 48 7.59 -2.04 14.44
N GLY A 49 6.73 -2.46 13.54
CA GLY A 49 5.32 -2.09 13.60
C GLY A 49 4.62 -1.99 12.24
N ALA A 50 5.30 -2.34 11.16
CA ALA A 50 4.68 -2.58 9.85
C ALA A 50 3.65 -1.52 9.42
N GLY A 51 4.03 -0.24 9.41
CA GLY A 51 3.17 0.87 9.00
C GLY A 51 2.09 1.28 10.01
N GLN A 52 2.10 0.70 11.21
CA GLN A 52 1.04 0.93 12.20
C GLN A 52 1.01 2.36 12.73
N GLY A 53 2.17 3.00 12.96
CA GLY A 53 2.24 4.39 13.40
C GLY A 53 1.55 5.32 12.40
N TRP A 54 1.83 5.14 11.13
CA TRP A 54 1.19 5.88 10.05
C TRP A 54 -0.33 5.61 10.00
N ALA A 55 -0.73 4.35 9.97
CA ALA A 55 -2.15 3.97 9.95
C ALA A 55 -2.93 4.50 11.16
N ARG A 56 -2.36 4.43 12.37
CA ARG A 56 -2.99 4.95 13.59
C ARG A 56 -3.17 6.46 13.55
N THR A 57 -2.24 7.20 12.98
CA THR A 57 -2.41 8.64 12.77
C THR A 57 -3.65 8.94 11.94
N ILE A 58 -3.95 8.12 10.94
CA ILE A 58 -5.16 8.25 10.11
C ILE A 58 -6.39 7.80 10.90
N LEU A 59 -6.35 6.62 11.51
CA LEU A 59 -7.51 6.00 12.17
C LEU A 59 -8.02 6.79 13.38
N PHE A 60 -7.12 7.39 14.16
CA PHE A 60 -7.45 8.12 15.39
C PHE A 60 -7.64 9.62 15.20
N ASN A 61 -7.54 10.12 13.97
CA ASN A 61 -7.91 11.49 13.62
C ASN A 61 -9.16 11.47 12.74
N GLU A 62 -10.27 11.97 13.24
CA GLU A 62 -11.58 11.92 12.59
C GLU A 62 -11.56 12.50 11.18
N ARG A 63 -11.00 13.70 11.02
CA ARG A 63 -10.90 14.36 9.70
C ARG A 63 -10.07 13.56 8.71
N LEU A 64 -8.93 13.01 9.13
CA LEU A 64 -8.12 12.15 8.24
C LEU A 64 -8.88 10.89 7.87
N ARG A 65 -9.46 10.22 8.85
CA ARG A 65 -10.24 9.01 8.63
C ARG A 65 -11.37 9.24 7.64
N GLU A 66 -12.15 10.31 7.80
CA GLU A 66 -13.22 10.69 6.85
C GLU A 66 -12.67 11.00 5.46
N GLY A 67 -11.57 11.75 5.37
CA GLY A 67 -10.90 12.04 4.10
C GLY A 67 -10.44 10.79 3.37
N PHE A 68 -9.83 9.83 4.07
CA PHE A 68 -9.42 8.55 3.49
C PHE A 68 -10.61 7.67 3.10
N VAL A 69 -11.66 7.60 3.91
CA VAL A 69 -12.92 6.91 3.55
C VAL A 69 -13.50 7.51 2.29
N GLY A 70 -13.64 8.83 2.23
CA GLY A 70 -14.15 9.54 1.06
C GLY A 70 -13.32 9.26 -0.19
N PHE A 71 -11.98 9.26 -0.08
CA PHE A 71 -11.09 8.94 -1.19
C PHE A 71 -11.27 7.51 -1.69
N PHE A 72 -11.27 6.51 -0.79
CA PHE A 72 -11.39 5.11 -1.18
C PHE A 72 -12.79 4.72 -1.69
N GLN A 73 -13.83 5.48 -1.36
CA GLN A 73 -15.19 5.24 -1.86
C GLN A 73 -15.44 5.80 -3.26
N ARG A 74 -14.58 6.66 -3.75
CA ARG A 74 -14.71 7.23 -5.10
C ARG A 74 -14.36 6.17 -6.15
N SER A 75 -15.15 6.11 -7.24
CA SER A 75 -14.93 5.20 -8.37
C SER A 75 -13.88 5.69 -9.37
N ASP A 76 -13.47 6.94 -9.26
CA ASP A 76 -12.50 7.61 -10.14
C ASP A 76 -11.10 7.75 -9.52
N THR A 77 -10.83 7.01 -8.44
CA THR A 77 -9.54 7.01 -7.76
C THR A 77 -8.85 5.65 -7.78
N PHE A 78 -7.54 5.68 -7.60
CA PHE A 78 -6.74 4.48 -7.39
C PHE A 78 -5.74 4.69 -6.24
N ALA A 79 -5.24 3.59 -5.69
CA ALA A 79 -4.24 3.62 -4.63
C ALA A 79 -3.15 2.57 -4.86
N LEU A 80 -1.90 2.94 -4.57
CA LEU A 80 -0.74 2.07 -4.58
C LEU A 80 -0.01 2.17 -3.25
N GLY A 81 0.14 1.05 -2.56
CA GLY A 81 0.99 0.94 -1.37
C GLY A 81 2.26 0.16 -1.69
N VAL A 82 3.41 0.70 -1.34
CA VAL A 82 4.70 0.05 -1.54
C VAL A 82 5.42 -0.08 -0.20
N CYS A 83 5.90 -1.27 0.13
CA CYS A 83 6.67 -1.56 1.35
C CYS A 83 5.90 -1.11 2.61
N ASN A 84 6.42 -0.15 3.38
CA ASN A 84 5.73 0.42 4.55
C ASN A 84 4.36 1.02 4.20
N GLY A 85 4.21 1.62 3.03
CA GLY A 85 2.91 2.10 2.54
C GLY A 85 1.90 0.96 2.29
N CYS A 86 2.35 -0.19 1.79
CA CYS A 86 1.52 -1.39 1.68
C CYS A 86 1.07 -1.90 3.06
N GLN A 87 1.98 -1.94 4.03
CA GLN A 87 1.70 -2.34 5.41
C GLN A 87 0.72 -1.37 6.10
N MET A 88 0.87 -0.08 5.84
CA MET A 88 -0.07 0.95 6.30
C MET A 88 -1.46 0.73 5.70
N MET A 89 -1.58 0.57 4.38
CA MET A 89 -2.86 0.32 3.71
C MET A 89 -3.52 -0.97 4.19
N SER A 90 -2.75 -2.04 4.39
CA SER A 90 -3.24 -3.27 5.02
C SER A 90 -3.85 -3.02 6.41
N THR A 91 -3.32 -2.05 7.17
CA THR A 91 -3.87 -1.66 8.47
C THR A 91 -5.13 -0.81 8.34
N LEU A 92 -5.32 -0.12 7.21
CA LEU A 92 -6.53 0.64 6.89
C LEU A 92 -7.61 -0.19 6.18
N GLN A 93 -7.50 -1.52 6.14
CA GLN A 93 -8.43 -2.39 5.38
C GLN A 93 -9.90 -2.09 5.62
N ASP A 94 -10.28 -1.72 6.85
CA ASP A 94 -11.66 -1.41 7.20
C ASP A 94 -12.19 -0.09 6.57
N LEU A 95 -11.31 0.74 6.03
CA LEU A 95 -11.64 1.96 5.30
C LEU A 95 -11.70 1.75 3.79
N ILE A 96 -11.16 0.62 3.29
CA ILE A 96 -11.02 0.33 1.86
C ILE A 96 -12.12 -0.64 1.44
N PRO A 97 -13.04 -0.24 0.55
CA PRO A 97 -14.12 -1.12 0.11
C PRO A 97 -13.60 -2.46 -0.43
N GLY A 98 -14.14 -3.56 0.11
CA GLY A 98 -13.78 -4.92 -0.31
C GLY A 98 -12.42 -5.43 0.19
N ALA A 99 -11.78 -4.76 1.15
CA ALA A 99 -10.47 -5.15 1.67
C ALA A 99 -10.53 -5.84 3.05
N ASP A 100 -11.70 -6.15 3.55
CA ASP A 100 -11.94 -6.76 4.88
C ASP A 100 -11.25 -8.13 5.08
N HIS A 101 -10.92 -8.79 3.98
CA HIS A 101 -10.20 -10.06 3.94
C HIS A 101 -8.68 -9.92 3.71
N TRP A 102 -8.14 -8.71 3.62
CA TRP A 102 -6.72 -8.48 3.41
C TRP A 102 -5.87 -8.97 4.59
N PRO A 103 -4.63 -9.43 4.34
CA PRO A 103 -3.74 -9.87 5.42
C PRO A 103 -3.22 -8.71 6.22
N ARG A 104 -2.77 -8.96 7.43
CA ARG A 104 -1.83 -8.11 8.16
C ARG A 104 -0.41 -8.55 7.84
N PHE A 105 0.50 -7.59 7.70
CA PHE A 105 1.91 -7.90 7.57
C PHE A 105 2.54 -7.99 8.96
N VAL A 106 3.26 -9.08 9.20
CA VAL A 106 3.87 -9.41 10.49
C VAL A 106 5.32 -9.83 10.30
N ARG A 107 6.06 -9.97 11.39
CA ARG A 107 7.46 -10.37 11.42
C ARG A 107 7.70 -11.66 10.62
N ASN A 108 8.82 -11.69 9.89
CA ASN A 108 9.26 -12.87 9.16
C ASN A 108 9.41 -14.08 10.06
N LEU A 109 9.21 -15.29 9.53
CA LEU A 109 9.43 -16.53 10.28
C LEU A 109 10.88 -16.73 10.69
N SER A 110 11.82 -16.21 9.89
CA SER A 110 13.25 -16.20 10.19
C SER A 110 13.63 -15.29 11.36
N GLU A 111 12.71 -14.43 11.80
CA GLU A 111 12.94 -13.35 12.76
C GLU A 111 14.05 -12.36 12.35
N GLN A 112 14.47 -12.42 11.10
CA GLN A 112 15.53 -11.59 10.53
C GLN A 112 14.99 -10.75 9.37
N PHE A 113 15.75 -9.69 9.04
CA PHE A 113 15.53 -8.94 7.80
C PHE A 113 15.93 -9.81 6.61
N GLU A 114 15.04 -9.94 5.65
CA GLU A 114 15.28 -10.70 4.42
C GLU A 114 15.51 -9.73 3.25
N ALA A 115 16.63 -9.92 2.55
CA ALA A 115 17.00 -9.20 1.36
C ALA A 115 17.43 -10.20 0.28
N ARG A 116 16.65 -10.30 -0.81
CA ARG A 116 16.94 -11.23 -1.91
C ARG A 116 16.29 -10.80 -3.22
N LEU A 117 16.93 -11.17 -4.32
CA LEU A 117 16.34 -11.07 -5.63
C LEU A 117 15.46 -12.31 -5.89
N VAL A 118 14.23 -12.08 -6.31
CA VAL A 118 13.28 -13.13 -6.71
C VAL A 118 12.74 -12.82 -8.10
N VAL A 119 12.19 -13.83 -8.76
CA VAL A 119 11.44 -13.65 -10.00
C VAL A 119 9.96 -13.73 -9.64
N ALA A 120 9.26 -12.62 -9.76
CA ALA A 120 7.82 -12.56 -9.56
C ALA A 120 7.09 -12.77 -10.88
N GLU A 121 6.04 -13.56 -10.85
CA GLU A 121 5.10 -13.77 -11.95
C GLU A 121 3.87 -12.88 -11.75
N VAL A 122 3.37 -12.30 -12.85
CA VAL A 122 2.10 -11.56 -12.88
C VAL A 122 0.97 -12.53 -13.22
N PRO A 123 0.13 -12.95 -12.25
CA PRO A 123 -1.03 -13.79 -12.53
C PRO A 123 -2.13 -12.98 -13.23
N ASN A 124 -3.22 -13.64 -13.61
CA ASN A 124 -4.42 -12.94 -14.05
C ASN A 124 -5.01 -12.14 -12.87
N SER A 125 -4.92 -10.82 -12.93
CA SER A 125 -5.28 -9.92 -11.84
C SER A 125 -6.07 -8.72 -12.36
N PRO A 126 -7.09 -8.25 -11.63
CA PRO A 126 -7.81 -7.01 -11.97
C PRO A 126 -7.01 -5.74 -11.65
N SER A 127 -5.78 -5.86 -11.13
CA SER A 127 -4.95 -4.69 -10.79
C SER A 127 -4.66 -3.84 -12.02
N LEU A 128 -5.03 -2.58 -11.98
CA LEU A 128 -4.76 -1.62 -13.06
C LEU A 128 -3.25 -1.44 -13.32
N PHE A 129 -2.40 -1.62 -12.29
CA PHE A 129 -0.95 -1.53 -12.42
C PHE A 129 -0.33 -2.72 -13.16
N MET A 130 -1.04 -3.84 -13.27
CA MET A 130 -0.60 -5.06 -13.96
C MET A 130 -1.39 -5.32 -15.25
N ALA A 131 -2.17 -4.34 -15.71
CA ALA A 131 -2.95 -4.47 -16.93
C ALA A 131 -2.06 -4.77 -18.14
N GLY A 132 -2.41 -5.83 -18.90
CA GLY A 132 -1.64 -6.27 -20.07
C GLY A 132 -0.35 -7.04 -19.75
N MET A 133 -0.02 -7.30 -18.48
CA MET A 133 1.22 -7.97 -18.07
C MET A 133 1.04 -9.44 -17.66
N HIS A 134 -0.15 -10.02 -17.83
CA HIS A 134 -0.41 -11.41 -17.47
C HIS A 134 0.63 -12.37 -18.09
N GLY A 135 1.18 -13.26 -17.27
CA GLY A 135 2.24 -14.21 -17.62
C GLY A 135 3.66 -13.63 -17.65
N SER A 136 3.82 -12.32 -17.47
CA SER A 136 5.15 -11.70 -17.40
C SER A 136 5.88 -12.15 -16.12
N LYS A 137 7.21 -12.25 -16.25
CA LYS A 137 8.12 -12.55 -15.14
C LYS A 137 9.05 -11.36 -14.93
N LEU A 138 9.08 -10.85 -13.70
CA LEU A 138 9.80 -9.64 -13.33
C LEU A 138 10.82 -9.94 -12.23
N PRO A 139 12.09 -9.49 -12.36
CA PRO A 139 13.02 -9.52 -11.24
C PRO A 139 12.59 -8.47 -10.21
N VAL A 140 12.36 -8.90 -8.97
CA VAL A 140 11.91 -8.05 -7.87
C VAL A 140 12.82 -8.27 -6.67
N ILE A 141 13.13 -7.18 -5.96
CA ILE A 141 13.88 -7.25 -4.72
C ILE A 141 12.88 -7.38 -3.56
N VAL A 142 13.00 -8.49 -2.82
CA VAL A 142 12.38 -8.65 -1.50
C VAL A 142 13.30 -8.01 -0.48
N SER A 143 12.77 -7.11 0.34
CA SER A 143 13.55 -6.33 1.32
C SER A 143 12.65 -5.94 2.49
N HIS A 144 12.55 -6.83 3.51
CA HIS A 144 11.66 -6.61 4.64
C HIS A 144 12.02 -7.43 5.89
N GLY A 145 11.69 -6.90 7.08
CA GLY A 145 11.68 -7.63 8.35
C GLY A 145 10.27 -8.09 8.74
N GLU A 146 9.25 -7.43 8.23
CA GLU A 146 7.83 -7.65 8.54
C GLU A 146 7.00 -7.76 7.25
N GLY A 147 7.40 -8.65 6.34
CA GLY A 147 6.72 -8.86 5.06
C GLY A 147 5.85 -10.12 4.99
N ARG A 148 5.73 -10.89 6.08
CA ARG A 148 4.89 -12.07 6.10
C ARG A 148 3.41 -11.70 6.16
N ALA A 149 2.65 -12.07 5.13
CA ALA A 149 1.20 -11.93 5.11
C ALA A 149 0.54 -12.92 6.07
N LYS A 150 -0.24 -12.44 7.04
CA LYS A 150 -1.02 -13.23 7.98
C LYS A 150 -2.49 -12.91 7.81
N PHE A 151 -3.26 -13.87 7.35
CA PHE A 151 -4.71 -13.77 7.18
C PHE A 151 -5.43 -14.06 8.50
N ALA A 152 -6.57 -13.39 8.71
CA ALA A 152 -7.39 -13.60 9.90
C ALA A 152 -8.13 -14.94 9.85
N LYS A 153 -8.59 -15.34 8.66
CA LYS A 153 -9.31 -16.59 8.40
C LYS A 153 -8.58 -17.42 7.35
N ALA A 154 -8.72 -18.73 7.41
CA ALA A 154 -8.03 -19.66 6.50
C ALA A 154 -8.43 -19.47 5.03
N ASP A 155 -9.66 -19.09 4.76
CA ASP A 155 -10.22 -18.88 3.42
C ASP A 155 -10.00 -17.46 2.86
N ASP A 156 -9.49 -16.52 3.64
CA ASP A 156 -9.28 -15.15 3.17
C ASP A 156 -8.25 -15.06 2.03
N LEU A 157 -7.24 -15.92 2.01
CA LEU A 157 -6.27 -15.98 0.91
C LEU A 157 -6.95 -16.23 -0.45
N SER A 158 -8.01 -17.01 -0.48
CA SER A 158 -8.73 -17.31 -1.73
C SER A 158 -9.55 -16.14 -2.26
N LYS A 159 -9.78 -15.11 -1.43
CA LYS A 159 -10.56 -13.92 -1.77
C LYS A 159 -9.69 -12.78 -2.30
N VAL A 160 -8.38 -12.80 -2.02
CA VAL A 160 -7.49 -11.74 -2.49
C VAL A 160 -7.19 -11.85 -3.96
N SER A 161 -7.21 -10.72 -4.66
CA SER A 161 -6.74 -10.60 -6.04
C SER A 161 -5.22 -10.43 -6.04
N VAL A 162 -4.51 -11.53 -6.23
CA VAL A 162 -3.03 -11.53 -6.25
C VAL A 162 -2.54 -10.82 -7.51
N ALA A 163 -1.70 -9.80 -7.35
CA ALA A 163 -1.11 -9.05 -8.46
C ALA A 163 0.30 -9.53 -8.83
N LEU A 164 1.06 -10.03 -7.87
CA LEU A 164 2.40 -10.59 -8.04
C LEU A 164 2.56 -11.82 -7.15
N ARG A 165 3.27 -12.83 -7.66
CA ARG A 165 3.58 -14.08 -6.94
C ARG A 165 5.01 -14.52 -7.22
N TYR A 166 5.76 -15.00 -6.21
CA TYR A 166 7.09 -15.60 -6.31
C TYR A 166 7.20 -16.87 -5.49
#